data_628e6aa611b63313d311ab51054fef62
#
_entry.id   628e6aa611b63313d311ab51054fef62
#
_cell.length_a   1.000
_cell.length_b   1.000
_cell.length_c   1.000
_cell.angle_alpha   90.00
_cell.angle_beta   90.00
_cell.angle_gamma   90.00
#
_symmetry.space_group_name_H-M   'P 1'
#
loop_
_entity.id
_entity.type
_entity.pdbx_description
1 polymer ?
#
loop_
_entity_poly.entity_id
_entity_poly.type
_entity_poly.pdbx_seq_one_letter_code
_entity_poly.pdbx_strand_id
1 'polypeptide(L)'
;MQQWNAEPELSDALSQIGFNSVIGYGFPDDAQPRGVMTIENGKATAAGLYNGEALSWDLRCTPDQWKKWMTDPPGMMKLGMAFTTGKIKFKVGDYGAMLKDPRMAGPFIKSFTVMGRA
;
A
#
# COMPACT_ATOMS: atom_id res chain seq x y z
N MET A 1 9.43 7.03 -1.18
CA MET A 1 8.86 8.14 -0.39
C MET A 1 8.68 9.41 -1.22
N GLN A 2 9.70 9.86 -1.93
CA GLN A 2 9.57 11.05 -2.79
C GLN A 2 8.47 10.92 -3.83
N GLN A 3 8.34 9.76 -4.46
CA GLN A 3 7.33 9.53 -5.49
C GLN A 3 5.91 9.62 -4.92
N TRP A 4 5.71 9.12 -3.70
CA TRP A 4 4.44 9.26 -3.00
C TRP A 4 4.07 10.73 -2.83
N ASN A 5 4.98 11.52 -2.29
CA ASN A 5 4.73 12.92 -1.97
C ASN A 5 4.62 13.81 -3.22
N ALA A 6 5.18 13.37 -4.34
CA ALA A 6 5.12 14.09 -5.61
C ALA A 6 3.86 13.81 -6.42
N GLU A 7 3.01 12.86 -5.99
CA GLU A 7 1.79 12.49 -6.71
C GLU A 7 0.55 13.09 -6.05
N PRO A 8 -0.08 14.14 -6.63
CA PRO A 8 -1.26 14.78 -6.02
C PRO A 8 -2.47 13.85 -5.88
N GLU A 9 -2.67 12.93 -6.83
CA GLU A 9 -3.77 11.96 -6.77
C GLU A 9 -3.64 10.99 -5.58
N LEU A 10 -2.48 10.94 -4.98
CA LEU A 10 -2.19 10.12 -3.82
C LEU A 10 -2.03 10.99 -2.56
N SER A 11 -0.98 11.81 -2.50
CA SER A 11 -0.68 12.57 -1.28
C SER A 11 -1.70 13.65 -0.96
N ASP A 12 -2.13 14.42 -1.96
CA ASP A 12 -3.11 15.49 -1.74
C ASP A 12 -4.49 14.91 -1.43
N ALA A 13 -4.89 13.86 -2.14
CA ALA A 13 -6.18 13.20 -1.90
C ALA A 13 -6.25 12.65 -0.49
N LEU A 14 -5.19 12.00 0.00
CA LEU A 14 -5.14 11.46 1.36
C LEU A 14 -5.01 12.56 2.41
N SER A 15 -4.33 13.66 2.08
CA SER A 15 -4.22 14.83 2.96
C SER A 15 -5.59 15.45 3.25
N GLN A 16 -6.47 15.48 2.26
CA GLN A 16 -7.83 16.03 2.41
C GLN A 16 -8.67 15.27 3.44
N ILE A 17 -8.41 13.98 3.62
CA ILE A 17 -9.13 13.16 4.60
C ILE A 17 -8.32 12.96 5.89
N GLY A 18 -7.17 13.63 6.03
CA GLY A 18 -6.33 13.52 7.20
C GLY A 18 -5.78 12.12 7.43
N PHE A 19 -5.40 11.42 6.38
CA PHE A 19 -4.97 10.03 6.45
C PHE A 19 -3.64 9.88 7.15
N ASN A 20 -3.64 9.11 8.25
CA ASN A 20 -2.44 8.74 9.00
C ASN A 20 -2.38 7.22 9.06
N SER A 21 -1.22 6.64 8.74
CA SER A 21 -1.13 5.19 8.69
C SER A 21 0.32 4.73 8.74
N VAL A 22 0.52 3.50 9.22
CA VAL A 22 1.80 2.81 9.14
C VAL A 22 1.56 1.56 8.30
N ILE A 23 2.20 1.48 7.14
CA ILE A 23 1.95 0.44 6.15
C ILE A 23 3.16 -0.48 6.07
N GLY A 24 2.95 -1.76 6.36
CA GLY A 24 3.97 -2.79 6.19
C GLY A 24 3.85 -3.48 4.85
N TYR A 25 4.99 -3.86 4.29
CA TYR A 25 5.10 -4.59 3.03
C TYR A 25 6.02 -5.79 3.22
N GLY A 26 5.62 -6.96 2.78
CA GLY A 26 6.41 -8.16 2.96
C GLY A 26 5.98 -9.31 2.09
N PHE A 27 6.51 -10.49 2.41
CA PHE A 27 6.20 -11.73 1.71
C PHE A 27 5.27 -12.60 2.56
N PRO A 28 4.46 -13.48 1.92
CA PRO A 28 3.42 -14.23 2.64
C PRO A 28 3.95 -15.12 3.77
N ASP A 29 5.15 -15.68 3.61
CA ASP A 29 5.72 -16.62 4.57
C ASP A 29 6.56 -15.96 5.66
N ASP A 30 6.79 -14.65 5.57
CA ASP A 30 7.53 -13.92 6.59
C ASP A 30 6.69 -13.75 7.86
N ALA A 31 7.31 -13.88 9.02
CA ALA A 31 6.65 -13.63 10.30
C ALA A 31 6.31 -12.14 10.47
N GLN A 32 7.13 -11.25 9.88
CA GLN A 32 6.98 -9.80 9.97
C GLN A 32 7.14 -9.20 8.57
N PRO A 33 6.60 -7.99 8.33
CA PRO A 33 6.88 -7.29 7.08
C PRO A 33 8.37 -6.97 6.96
N ARG A 34 8.84 -6.84 5.75
CA ARG A 34 10.25 -6.50 5.49
C ARG A 34 10.46 -4.99 5.49
N GLY A 35 9.51 -4.25 4.98
CA GLY A 35 9.58 -2.81 4.91
C GLY A 35 8.36 -2.14 5.50
N VAL A 36 8.48 -0.87 5.84
CA VAL A 36 7.41 -0.08 6.43
C VAL A 36 7.47 1.35 5.90
N MET A 37 6.30 1.96 5.72
CA MET A 37 6.18 3.36 5.36
C MET A 37 5.21 4.03 6.32
N THR A 38 5.61 5.16 6.88
CA THR A 38 4.77 5.97 7.76
C THR A 38 4.16 7.11 6.96
N ILE A 39 2.84 7.24 7.05
CA ILE A 39 2.08 8.29 6.39
C ILE A 39 1.49 9.20 7.46
N GLU A 40 1.73 10.49 7.34
CA GLU A 40 1.17 11.51 8.23
C GLU A 40 0.47 12.56 7.39
N ASN A 41 -0.82 12.73 7.63
CA ASN A 41 -1.69 13.68 6.93
C ASN A 41 -1.56 13.53 5.39
N GLY A 42 -1.56 12.27 4.92
CA GLY A 42 -1.49 11.93 3.51
C GLY A 42 -0.11 11.90 2.90
N LYS A 43 0.92 12.31 3.62
CA LYS A 43 2.30 12.38 3.11
C LYS A 43 3.18 11.34 3.77
N ALA A 44 4.07 10.73 2.99
CA ALA A 44 5.05 9.80 3.52
C ALA A 44 6.14 10.58 4.27
N THR A 45 6.31 10.27 5.55
CA THR A 45 7.29 10.94 6.42
C THR A 45 8.48 10.07 6.76
N ALA A 46 8.35 8.75 6.63
CA ALA A 46 9.44 7.81 6.88
C ALA A 46 9.21 6.54 6.05
N ALA A 47 10.29 5.92 5.62
CA ALA A 47 10.27 4.64 4.93
C ALA A 47 11.57 3.91 5.20
N GLY A 48 11.53 2.58 5.38
CA GLY A 48 12.72 1.79 5.65
C GLY A 48 12.38 0.37 6.05
N LEU A 49 13.32 -0.29 6.69
CA LEU A 49 13.13 -1.65 7.19
C LEU A 49 12.20 -1.63 8.40
N TYR A 50 11.38 -2.67 8.48
CA TYR A 50 10.47 -2.83 9.63
C TYR A 50 11.26 -3.04 10.92
N ASN A 51 10.89 -2.32 11.96
CA ASN A 51 11.57 -2.33 13.26
C ASN A 51 10.58 -2.41 14.43
N GLY A 52 9.50 -3.19 14.25
CA GLY A 52 8.55 -3.42 15.33
C GLY A 52 7.43 -2.38 15.46
N GLU A 53 7.28 -1.48 14.49
CA GLU A 53 6.24 -0.45 14.53
C GLU A 53 4.85 -1.08 14.54
N ALA A 54 3.90 -0.44 15.23
CA ALA A 54 2.50 -0.84 15.17
C ALA A 54 1.94 -0.54 13.77
N LEU A 55 1.35 -1.55 13.13
CA LEU A 55 0.91 -1.45 11.74
C LEU A 55 -0.58 -1.15 11.64
N SER A 56 -0.94 -0.20 10.77
CA SER A 56 -2.32 0.03 10.33
C SER A 56 -2.68 -0.92 9.18
N TRP A 57 -1.69 -1.22 8.34
CA TRP A 57 -1.80 -2.12 7.19
C TRP A 57 -0.58 -3.01 7.11
N ASP A 58 -0.77 -4.25 6.69
CA ASP A 58 0.32 -5.19 6.44
C ASP A 58 -0.03 -5.98 5.19
N LEU A 59 0.63 -5.64 4.08
CA LEU A 59 0.37 -6.19 2.75
C LEU A 59 1.43 -7.23 2.41
N ARG A 60 0.97 -8.42 2.00
CA ARG A 60 1.84 -9.54 1.67
C ARG A 60 1.59 -10.05 0.28
N CYS A 61 2.65 -10.09 -0.52
CA CYS A 61 2.68 -10.71 -1.84
C CYS A 61 3.98 -11.48 -2.00
N THR A 62 3.98 -12.47 -2.91
CA THR A 62 5.23 -13.16 -3.25
C THR A 62 6.22 -12.19 -3.89
N PRO A 63 7.54 -12.46 -3.83
CA PRO A 63 8.54 -11.61 -4.49
C PRO A 63 8.24 -11.41 -5.97
N ASP A 64 7.82 -12.47 -6.66
CA ASP A 64 7.47 -12.40 -8.09
C ASP A 64 6.28 -11.49 -8.34
N GLN A 65 5.27 -11.52 -7.46
CA GLN A 65 4.08 -10.66 -7.59
C GLN A 65 4.42 -9.19 -7.36
N TRP A 66 5.24 -8.89 -6.35
CA TRP A 66 5.72 -7.53 -6.11
C TRP A 66 6.48 -6.99 -7.33
N LYS A 67 7.39 -7.81 -7.86
CA LYS A 67 8.20 -7.44 -9.03
C LYS A 67 7.32 -7.17 -10.24
N LYS A 68 6.32 -8.01 -10.48
CA LYS A 68 5.38 -7.84 -11.60
C LYS A 68 4.62 -6.53 -11.49
N TRP A 69 4.14 -6.19 -10.29
CA TRP A 69 3.38 -4.98 -10.07
C TRP A 69 4.23 -3.70 -10.11
N MET A 70 5.51 -3.80 -9.87
CA MET A 70 6.41 -2.65 -10.04
C MET A 70 6.58 -2.27 -11.50
N THR A 71 6.49 -3.24 -12.42
CA THR A 71 6.59 -2.98 -13.86
C THR A 71 5.23 -2.80 -14.54
N ASP A 72 4.18 -3.44 -13.99
CA ASP A 72 2.82 -3.39 -14.51
C ASP A 72 1.84 -3.23 -13.35
N PRO A 73 1.63 -2.01 -12.86
CA PRO A 73 0.79 -1.77 -11.70
C PRO A 73 -0.65 -2.24 -11.91
N PRO A 74 -1.30 -2.84 -10.89
CA PRO A 74 -2.66 -3.32 -11.01
C PRO A 74 -3.66 -2.17 -11.01
N GLY A 75 -4.72 -2.32 -11.81
CA GLY A 75 -5.92 -1.51 -11.65
C GLY A 75 -6.86 -2.12 -10.62
N MET A 76 -8.02 -1.48 -10.43
CA MET A 76 -9.02 -1.92 -9.45
C MET A 76 -9.41 -3.39 -9.66
N MET A 77 -9.70 -3.77 -10.90
CA MET A 77 -10.16 -5.13 -11.21
C MET A 77 -9.08 -6.17 -10.95
N LYS A 78 -7.85 -5.91 -11.40
CA LYS A 78 -6.73 -6.84 -11.19
C LYS A 78 -6.40 -6.99 -9.71
N LEU A 79 -6.45 -5.91 -8.95
CA LEU A 79 -6.20 -5.93 -7.52
C LEU A 79 -7.27 -6.74 -6.80
N GLY A 80 -8.54 -6.55 -7.15
CA GLY A 80 -9.64 -7.32 -6.60
C GLY A 80 -9.51 -8.81 -6.86
N MET A 81 -9.13 -9.18 -8.09
CA MET A 81 -8.88 -10.58 -8.45
C MET A 81 -7.70 -11.16 -7.66
N ALA A 82 -6.64 -10.39 -7.50
CA ALA A 82 -5.47 -10.83 -6.72
C ALA A 82 -5.83 -11.08 -5.25
N PHE A 83 -6.67 -10.23 -4.68
CA PHE A 83 -7.17 -10.42 -3.31
C PHE A 83 -8.02 -11.69 -3.21
N THR A 84 -8.95 -11.88 -4.11
CA THR A 84 -9.85 -13.04 -4.13
C THR A 84 -9.08 -14.35 -4.31
N THR A 85 -8.05 -14.37 -5.15
CA THR A 85 -7.23 -15.56 -5.42
C THR A 85 -6.10 -15.75 -4.43
N GLY A 86 -5.92 -14.86 -3.46
CA GLY A 86 -4.89 -14.96 -2.45
C GLY A 86 -3.49 -14.54 -2.90
N LYS A 87 -3.36 -13.87 -4.05
CA LYS A 87 -2.07 -13.35 -4.51
C LYS A 87 -1.60 -12.16 -3.71
N ILE A 88 -2.53 -11.38 -3.14
CA ILE A 88 -2.23 -10.36 -2.15
C ILE A 88 -3.01 -10.70 -0.87
N LYS A 89 -2.36 -10.56 0.28
CA LYS A 89 -2.97 -10.80 1.58
C LYS A 89 -2.80 -9.58 2.46
N PHE A 90 -3.84 -9.26 3.22
CA PHE A 90 -3.82 -8.19 4.21
C PHE A 90 -3.79 -8.83 5.59
N LYS A 91 -2.60 -8.91 6.20
CA LYS A 91 -2.47 -9.44 7.55
C LYS A 91 -3.00 -8.46 8.60
N VAL A 92 -2.96 -7.18 8.28
CA VAL A 92 -3.59 -6.11 9.05
C VAL A 92 -4.27 -5.18 8.06
N GLY A 93 -5.46 -4.70 8.42
CA GLY A 93 -6.24 -3.79 7.59
C GLY A 93 -7.44 -4.47 6.92
N ASP A 94 -8.52 -3.71 6.77
CA ASP A 94 -9.75 -4.20 6.16
C ASP A 94 -9.86 -3.72 4.71
N TYR A 95 -9.44 -4.57 3.78
CA TYR A 95 -9.50 -4.28 2.35
C TYR A 95 -10.94 -4.02 1.87
N GLY A 96 -11.89 -4.81 2.35
CA GLY A 96 -13.29 -4.65 1.96
C GLY A 96 -13.88 -3.32 2.38
N ALA A 97 -13.60 -2.90 3.62
CA ALA A 97 -14.04 -1.59 4.11
C ALA A 97 -13.39 -0.45 3.35
N MET A 98 -12.10 -0.58 3.01
CA MET A 98 -11.37 0.42 2.26
C MET A 98 -11.96 0.60 0.85
N LEU A 99 -12.33 -0.48 0.17
CA LEU A 99 -12.94 -0.43 -1.15
C LEU A 99 -14.29 0.29 -1.17
N LYS A 100 -15.00 0.30 -0.05
CA LYS A 100 -16.29 1.00 0.06
C LYS A 100 -16.13 2.50 0.21
N ASP A 101 -14.93 2.98 0.51
CA ASP A 101 -14.62 4.40 0.64
C ASP A 101 -13.84 4.86 -0.59
N PRO A 102 -14.50 5.57 -1.54
CA PRO A 102 -13.82 6.01 -2.77
C PRO A 102 -12.67 7.00 -2.51
N ARG A 103 -12.67 7.65 -1.34
CA ARG A 103 -11.58 8.55 -0.98
C ARG A 103 -10.29 7.79 -0.66
N MET A 104 -10.38 6.50 -0.34
CA MET A 104 -9.25 5.63 -0.05
C MET A 104 -8.92 4.68 -1.19
N ALA A 105 -9.94 4.15 -1.86
CA ALA A 105 -9.75 3.14 -2.91
C ALA A 105 -8.91 3.67 -4.08
N GLY A 106 -9.21 4.86 -4.58
CA GLY A 106 -8.45 5.49 -5.66
C GLY A 106 -6.97 5.70 -5.29
N PRO A 107 -6.69 6.41 -4.19
CA PRO A 107 -5.31 6.59 -3.72
C PRO A 107 -4.58 5.28 -3.46
N PHE A 108 -5.25 4.27 -2.90
CA PHE A 108 -4.62 2.97 -2.65
C PHE A 108 -4.12 2.33 -3.95
N ILE A 109 -4.95 2.33 -4.99
CA ILE A 109 -4.56 1.79 -6.30
C ILE A 109 -3.43 2.61 -6.90
N LYS A 110 -3.48 3.93 -6.77
CA LYS A 110 -2.44 4.83 -7.25
C LYS A 110 -1.10 4.56 -6.57
N SER A 111 -1.12 4.10 -5.32
CA SER A 111 0.11 3.79 -4.59
C SER A 111 0.96 2.72 -5.28
N PHE A 112 0.33 1.74 -5.92
CA PHE A 112 1.07 0.73 -6.69
C PHE A 112 1.76 1.33 -7.92
N THR A 113 1.09 2.27 -8.59
CA THR A 113 1.71 2.99 -9.72
C THR A 113 2.93 3.77 -9.25
N VAL A 114 2.82 4.44 -8.13
CA VAL A 114 3.90 5.22 -7.54
C VAL A 114 5.08 4.32 -7.12
N MET A 115 4.81 3.15 -6.58
CA MET A 115 5.85 2.17 -6.23
C MET A 115 6.67 1.76 -7.46
N GLY A 116 6.02 1.62 -8.62
CA GLY A 116 6.70 1.27 -9.87
C GLY A 116 7.61 2.36 -10.41
N ARG A 117 7.45 3.60 -9.93
CA ARG A 117 8.32 4.73 -10.32
C ARG A 117 9.57 4.84 -9.45
N ALA A 118 9.58 4.14 -8.34
CA ALA A 118 10.68 4.22 -7.37
C ALA A 118 11.93 3.45 -7.83
#